data_a4d41e3ecefd3005c4db53285374a9b5
#
_entry.id   a4d41e3ecefd3005c4db53285374a9b5
#
_cell.length_a   1.000
_cell.length_b   1.000
_cell.length_c   1.000
_cell.angle_alpha   90.00
_cell.angle_beta   90.00
_cell.angle_gamma   90.00
#
_symmetry.space_group_name_H-M   'P 1'
#
loop_
_entity.id
_entity.type
_entity.pdbx_description
1 polymer ?
#
loop_
_entity_poly.entity_id
_entity_poly.type
_entity_poly.pdbx_seq_one_letter_code
_entity_poly.pdbx_strand_id
1 'polypeptide(L)'
;FKLMDNGLIPVVVQDYRTNEVLMVAYMNEESYGKTIECGKMTYYSRSRQELWLKGDTSGHYQYVKKLMLDCDNDTILAKVRQVGAACHTGSRSCFFKELAQKEYIETNPLTVLLEDYKIIMDRKVNPKEGSYTNYLFDKEIDKILKKCGEEATEIVIAAKNPDSEELKYEIADFLYHMMVLMAECDIDWSDITKELVNRR
;
A
#
# COMPACT_ATOMS: atom_id res chain seq x y z
N PHE A 1 -7.17 -3.56 29.02
CA PHE A 1 -7.89 -4.21 27.91
C PHE A 1 -9.21 -4.75 28.43
N LYS A 2 -10.25 -4.61 27.66
CA LYS A 2 -11.52 -5.29 27.87
C LYS A 2 -11.51 -6.59 27.06
N LEU A 3 -11.26 -7.69 27.76
CA LEU A 3 -11.13 -8.98 27.13
C LEU A 3 -12.49 -9.64 26.89
N MET A 4 -12.59 -10.49 25.87
CA MET A 4 -13.69 -11.42 25.68
C MET A 4 -13.76 -12.41 26.85
N ASP A 5 -14.89 -13.11 27.03
CA ASP A 5 -15.10 -14.10 28.12
C ASP A 5 -14.03 -15.20 28.16
N ASN A 6 -13.38 -15.49 27.05
CA ASN A 6 -12.30 -16.46 26.94
C ASN A 6 -10.88 -15.86 27.18
N GLY A 7 -10.79 -14.63 27.68
CA GLY A 7 -9.52 -13.97 27.97
C GLY A 7 -8.74 -13.47 26.77
N LEU A 8 -9.38 -13.41 25.58
CA LEU A 8 -8.76 -12.97 24.35
C LEU A 8 -9.23 -11.58 23.95
N ILE A 9 -8.38 -10.87 23.19
CA ILE A 9 -8.71 -9.63 22.50
C ILE A 9 -8.50 -9.79 21.00
N PRO A 10 -9.45 -9.38 20.14
CA PRO A 10 -9.26 -9.36 18.71
C PRO A 10 -8.20 -8.33 18.32
N VAL A 11 -7.46 -8.65 17.25
CA VAL A 11 -6.41 -7.79 16.68
C VAL A 11 -6.64 -7.65 15.19
N VAL A 12 -6.97 -6.46 14.75
CA VAL A 12 -6.99 -6.08 13.33
C VAL A 12 -5.56 -5.72 12.94
N VAL A 13 -5.03 -6.40 11.92
CA VAL A 13 -3.65 -6.20 11.46
C VAL A 13 -3.66 -5.44 10.16
N GLN A 14 -2.95 -4.32 10.12
CA GLN A 14 -2.90 -3.38 9.00
C GLN A 14 -1.44 -3.15 8.58
N ASP A 15 -1.19 -3.14 7.27
CA ASP A 15 0.11 -2.71 6.75
C ASP A 15 0.32 -1.21 7.04
N TYR A 16 1.47 -0.85 7.62
CA TYR A 16 1.72 0.53 8.06
C TYR A 16 1.95 1.52 6.91
N ARG A 17 2.33 1.03 5.72
CA ARG A 17 2.58 1.86 4.53
C ARG A 17 1.33 2.06 3.69
N THR A 18 0.63 0.96 3.40
CA THR A 18 -0.50 0.97 2.48
C THR A 18 -1.84 1.18 3.19
N ASN A 19 -1.89 1.03 4.52
CA ASN A 19 -3.10 0.94 5.33
C ASN A 19 -4.05 -0.21 4.93
N GLU A 20 -3.58 -1.17 4.13
CA GLU A 20 -4.33 -2.38 3.78
C GLU A 20 -4.55 -3.24 5.03
N VAL A 21 -5.78 -3.70 5.24
CA VAL A 21 -6.08 -4.67 6.29
C VAL A 21 -5.59 -6.04 5.83
N LEU A 22 -4.69 -6.64 6.60
CA LEU A 22 -4.01 -7.89 6.23
C LEU A 22 -4.72 -9.12 6.77
N MET A 23 -5.14 -9.08 8.03
CA MET A 23 -5.77 -10.21 8.71
C MET A 23 -6.40 -9.78 10.03
N VAL A 24 -7.21 -10.66 10.61
CA VAL A 24 -7.64 -10.60 12.00
C VAL A 24 -7.09 -11.81 12.75
N ALA A 25 -6.59 -11.58 13.95
CA ALA A 25 -6.10 -12.61 14.86
C ALA A 25 -6.55 -12.30 16.29
N TYR A 26 -6.05 -13.07 17.25
CA TYR A 26 -6.39 -12.90 18.68
C TYR A 26 -5.12 -12.93 19.52
N MET A 27 -5.16 -12.17 20.61
CA MET A 27 -4.10 -12.16 21.62
C MET A 27 -4.68 -12.44 22.99
N ASN A 28 -3.88 -13.06 23.84
CA ASN A 28 -4.00 -13.06 25.29
C ASN A 28 -2.87 -12.21 25.90
N GLU A 29 -2.84 -12.08 27.21
CA GLU A 29 -1.82 -11.30 27.92
C GLU A 29 -0.38 -11.74 27.58
N GLU A 30 -0.15 -13.06 27.52
CA GLU A 30 1.17 -13.63 27.23
C GLU A 30 1.63 -13.30 25.80
N SER A 31 0.77 -13.46 24.81
CA SER A 31 1.09 -13.17 23.40
C SER A 31 1.33 -11.67 23.19
N TYR A 32 0.60 -10.81 23.89
CA TYR A 32 0.83 -9.37 23.90
C TYR A 32 2.22 -9.04 24.50
N GLY A 33 2.56 -9.59 25.66
CA GLY A 33 3.87 -9.41 26.29
C GLY A 33 5.01 -9.81 25.35
N LYS A 34 4.93 -11.01 24.74
CA LYS A 34 5.91 -11.47 23.75
C LYS A 34 6.01 -10.57 22.51
N THR A 35 4.88 -10.04 22.05
CA THR A 35 4.87 -9.09 20.93
C THR A 35 5.66 -7.83 21.27
N ILE A 36 5.46 -7.27 22.47
CA ILE A 36 6.20 -6.07 22.91
C ILE A 36 7.69 -6.37 23.07
N GLU A 37 8.03 -7.51 23.66
CA GLU A 37 9.41 -7.91 23.92
C GLU A 37 10.23 -8.11 22.63
N CYS A 38 9.68 -8.87 21.67
CA CYS A 38 10.43 -9.25 20.46
C CYS A 38 10.19 -8.31 19.26
N GLY A 39 9.25 -7.38 19.35
CA GLY A 39 8.88 -6.47 18.26
C GLY A 39 8.24 -7.14 17.04
N LYS A 40 7.84 -8.41 17.16
CA LYS A 40 7.16 -9.19 16.11
C LYS A 40 5.81 -9.65 16.64
N MET A 41 4.81 -9.70 15.74
CA MET A 41 3.45 -10.11 16.11
C MET A 41 3.42 -11.56 16.56
N THR A 42 3.10 -11.77 17.82
CA THR A 42 2.80 -13.09 18.42
C THR A 42 1.32 -13.11 18.78
N TYR A 43 0.62 -14.11 18.31
CA TYR A 43 -0.83 -14.28 18.50
C TYR A 43 -1.13 -15.49 19.39
N TYR A 44 -2.37 -15.62 19.77
CA TYR A 44 -2.93 -16.82 20.40
C TYR A 44 -3.83 -17.54 19.40
N SER A 45 -3.49 -18.78 19.07
CA SER A 45 -4.29 -19.61 18.18
C SER A 45 -5.46 -20.24 18.94
N ARG A 46 -6.69 -19.85 18.60
CA ARG A 46 -7.91 -20.39 19.23
C ARG A 46 -8.12 -21.89 18.97
N SER A 47 -7.73 -22.35 17.77
CA SER A 47 -7.90 -23.76 17.39
C SER A 47 -6.85 -24.69 18.00
N ARG A 48 -5.60 -24.20 18.13
CA ARG A 48 -4.48 -24.98 18.68
C ARG A 48 -4.26 -24.75 20.18
N GLN A 49 -4.90 -23.72 20.74
CA GLN A 49 -4.78 -23.32 22.14
C GLN A 49 -3.31 -23.04 22.54
N GLU A 50 -2.55 -22.41 21.66
CA GLU A 50 -1.12 -22.13 21.85
C GLU A 50 -0.71 -20.76 21.27
N LEU A 51 0.43 -20.28 21.70
CA LEU A 51 1.04 -19.09 21.13
C LEU A 51 1.55 -19.37 19.72
N TRP A 52 1.46 -18.34 18.88
CA TRP A 52 1.87 -18.41 17.49
C TRP A 52 2.61 -17.15 17.07
N LEU A 53 3.93 -17.26 16.89
CA LEU A 53 4.74 -16.21 16.28
C LEU A 53 4.47 -16.16 14.77
N LYS A 54 3.94 -15.04 14.30
CA LYS A 54 3.64 -14.88 12.87
C LYS A 54 4.92 -14.87 12.06
N GLY A 55 5.01 -15.82 11.12
CA GLY A 55 6.16 -15.97 10.23
C GLY A 55 7.22 -16.94 10.70
N ASP A 56 7.07 -17.59 11.84
CA ASP A 56 8.06 -18.53 12.40
C ASP A 56 8.40 -19.66 11.42
N THR A 57 7.41 -20.23 10.77
CA THR A 57 7.61 -21.31 9.79
C THR A 57 7.85 -20.80 8.37
N SER A 58 7.19 -19.67 7.97
CA SER A 58 7.18 -19.21 6.58
C SER A 58 8.19 -18.11 6.27
N GLY A 59 8.82 -17.52 7.28
CA GLY A 59 9.62 -16.30 7.14
C GLY A 59 8.79 -15.02 6.92
N HIS A 60 7.46 -15.13 6.80
CA HIS A 60 6.56 -14.01 6.56
C HIS A 60 6.22 -13.27 7.85
N TYR A 61 7.23 -12.67 8.48
CA TYR A 61 7.11 -11.96 9.75
C TYR A 61 6.29 -10.67 9.63
N GLN A 62 5.71 -10.27 10.77
CA GLN A 62 5.04 -9.00 10.97
C GLN A 62 5.78 -8.20 12.04
N TYR A 63 6.52 -7.17 11.64
CA TYR A 63 7.24 -6.31 12.56
C TYR A 63 6.33 -5.18 13.04
N VAL A 64 6.18 -5.04 14.34
CA VAL A 64 5.33 -4.01 14.96
C VAL A 64 5.85 -2.62 14.65
N LYS A 65 4.95 -1.74 14.20
CA LYS A 65 5.21 -0.32 14.04
C LYS A 65 4.39 0.52 15.02
N LYS A 66 3.15 0.12 15.27
CA LYS A 66 2.27 0.78 16.24
C LYS A 66 1.19 -0.20 16.69
N LEU A 67 0.86 -0.17 17.98
CA LEU A 67 -0.32 -0.82 18.54
C LEU A 67 -1.24 0.26 19.10
N MET A 68 -2.53 0.14 18.84
CA MET A 68 -3.55 1.09 19.28
C MET A 68 -4.75 0.30 19.79
N LEU A 69 -5.42 0.83 20.80
CA LEU A 69 -6.73 0.33 21.23
C LEU A 69 -7.83 1.16 20.56
N ASP A 70 -8.97 0.56 20.35
CA ASP A 70 -10.17 1.28 19.96
C ASP A 70 -10.81 2.04 21.14
N CYS A 71 -11.95 2.70 20.90
CA CYS A 71 -12.52 3.65 21.83
C CYS A 71 -13.08 3.02 23.11
N ASP A 72 -13.46 1.74 23.10
CA ASP A 72 -14.00 1.00 24.26
C ASP A 72 -13.06 -0.09 24.78
N ASN A 73 -11.82 -0.10 24.26
CA ASN A 73 -10.68 -0.92 24.70
C ASN A 73 -10.85 -2.44 24.51
N ASP A 74 -11.64 -2.87 23.55
CA ASP A 74 -11.93 -4.28 23.29
C ASP A 74 -11.31 -4.82 21.98
N THR A 75 -10.65 -3.96 21.19
CA THR A 75 -9.98 -4.34 19.92
C THR A 75 -8.63 -3.65 19.77
N ILE A 76 -7.61 -4.39 19.35
CA ILE A 76 -6.30 -3.83 19.02
C ILE A 76 -6.20 -3.60 17.51
N LEU A 77 -5.79 -2.41 17.08
CA LEU A 77 -5.26 -2.16 15.75
C LEU A 77 -3.73 -2.25 15.78
N ALA A 78 -3.19 -3.25 15.10
CA ALA A 78 -1.75 -3.44 14.93
C ALA A 78 -1.30 -2.96 13.55
N LYS A 79 -0.56 -1.84 13.49
CA LYS A 79 0.14 -1.40 12.28
C LYS A 79 1.49 -2.10 12.21
N VAL A 80 1.71 -2.87 11.14
CA VAL A 80 2.90 -3.72 11.00
C VAL A 80 3.60 -3.51 9.66
N ARG A 81 4.91 -3.79 9.64
CA ARG A 81 5.62 -4.07 8.39
C ARG A 81 5.46 -5.55 8.08
N GLN A 82 4.67 -5.86 7.07
CA GLN A 82 4.50 -7.23 6.58
C GLN A 82 5.66 -7.63 5.67
N VAL A 83 6.27 -8.78 5.92
CA VAL A 83 7.21 -9.44 4.99
C VAL A 83 6.45 -10.54 4.26
N GLY A 84 6.48 -10.52 2.92
CA GLY A 84 5.77 -11.51 2.12
C GLY A 84 4.26 -11.51 2.32
N ALA A 85 3.65 -12.70 2.23
CA ALA A 85 2.21 -12.90 2.35
C ALA A 85 1.75 -12.96 3.82
N ALA A 86 0.66 -12.27 4.15
CA ALA A 86 0.04 -12.42 5.46
C ALA A 86 -0.79 -13.72 5.54
N CYS A 87 -1.44 -14.12 4.46
CA CYS A 87 -2.26 -15.32 4.40
C CYS A 87 -1.42 -16.60 4.19
N HIS A 88 -1.85 -17.70 4.79
CA HIS A 88 -1.24 -19.03 4.59
C HIS A 88 -1.43 -19.59 3.16
N THR A 89 -2.36 -19.02 2.39
CA THR A 89 -2.58 -19.36 0.97
C THR A 89 -1.57 -18.71 0.03
N GLY A 90 -0.68 -17.85 0.53
CA GLY A 90 0.25 -17.06 -0.27
C GLY A 90 -0.30 -15.69 -0.67
N SER A 91 -1.56 -15.36 -0.38
CA SER A 91 -2.13 -14.05 -0.63
C SER A 91 -1.58 -13.00 0.34
N ARG A 92 -1.38 -11.77 -0.14
CA ARG A 92 -0.89 -10.67 0.69
C ARG A 92 -1.79 -10.38 1.88
N SER A 93 -3.10 -10.35 1.66
CA SER A 93 -4.14 -10.19 2.68
C SER A 93 -4.98 -11.48 2.80
N CYS A 94 -5.59 -11.69 3.97
CA CYS A 94 -6.60 -12.73 4.15
C CYS A 94 -7.96 -12.34 3.55
N PHE A 95 -8.17 -11.07 3.23
CA PHE A 95 -9.42 -10.52 2.69
C PHE A 95 -9.39 -10.45 1.16
N PHE A 96 -9.26 -11.61 0.50
CA PHE A 96 -9.19 -11.71 -0.96
C PHE A 96 -10.44 -12.33 -1.60
N LYS A 97 -11.44 -12.73 -0.80
CA LYS A 97 -12.72 -13.25 -1.29
C LYS A 97 -13.77 -12.17 -1.17
N GLU A 98 -14.28 -11.75 -2.30
CA GLU A 98 -15.39 -10.81 -2.34
C GLU A 98 -16.71 -11.53 -2.03
N LEU A 99 -17.51 -10.95 -1.15
CA LEU A 99 -18.85 -11.47 -0.80
C LEU A 99 -19.95 -10.72 -1.53
N ALA A 100 -19.79 -9.40 -1.66
CA ALA A 100 -20.72 -8.52 -2.37
C ALA A 100 -20.02 -7.22 -2.72
N GLN A 101 -20.28 -6.71 -3.92
CA GLN A 101 -19.84 -5.39 -4.36
C GLN A 101 -21.06 -4.65 -4.90
N LYS A 102 -21.23 -3.38 -4.47
CA LYS A 102 -22.14 -2.46 -5.13
C LYS A 102 -21.38 -1.69 -6.19
N GLU A 103 -22.03 -1.41 -7.33
CA GLU A 103 -21.46 -0.49 -8.30
C GLU A 103 -21.33 0.89 -7.64
N TYR A 104 -20.11 1.35 -7.49
CA TYR A 104 -19.81 2.74 -7.17
C TYR A 104 -18.56 3.15 -7.95
N ILE A 105 -18.57 4.39 -8.44
CA ILE A 105 -17.51 4.96 -9.26
C ILE A 105 -16.61 5.82 -8.35
N GLU A 106 -16.20 5.30 -7.21
CA GLU A 106 -15.21 5.96 -6.39
C GLU A 106 -13.89 5.21 -6.47
N THR A 107 -12.93 5.83 -7.13
CA THR A 107 -11.54 5.42 -7.04
C THR A 107 -10.97 5.91 -5.71
N ASN A 108 -10.19 5.07 -5.04
CA ASN A 108 -9.47 5.53 -3.85
C ASN A 108 -8.29 6.41 -4.28
N PRO A 109 -8.37 7.75 -4.09
CA PRO A 109 -7.34 8.66 -4.57
C PRO A 109 -5.96 8.42 -3.92
N LEU A 110 -5.92 7.73 -2.76
CA LEU A 110 -4.67 7.40 -2.08
C LEU A 110 -3.95 6.20 -2.71
N THR A 111 -4.65 5.36 -3.47
CA THR A 111 -4.08 4.15 -4.08
C THR A 111 -3.89 4.26 -5.58
N VAL A 112 -4.61 5.14 -6.29
CA VAL A 112 -4.55 5.28 -7.75
C VAL A 112 -3.12 5.48 -8.25
N LEU A 113 -2.37 6.42 -7.69
CA LEU A 113 -0.98 6.67 -8.11
C LEU A 113 -0.06 5.46 -7.89
N LEU A 114 -0.31 4.68 -6.83
CA LEU A 114 0.45 3.46 -6.55
C LEU A 114 0.07 2.32 -7.51
N GLU A 115 -1.19 2.24 -7.88
CA GLU A 115 -1.72 1.24 -8.83
C GLU A 115 -1.21 1.53 -10.23
N ASP A 116 -1.30 2.77 -10.69
CA ASP A 116 -0.79 3.20 -11.99
C ASP A 116 0.73 2.99 -12.09
N TYR A 117 1.48 3.36 -11.05
CA TYR A 117 2.91 3.11 -11.02
C TYR A 117 3.26 1.61 -11.12
N LYS A 118 2.51 0.73 -10.47
CA LYS A 118 2.68 -0.72 -10.60
C LYS A 118 2.42 -1.21 -12.03
N ILE A 119 1.39 -0.66 -12.69
CA ILE A 119 1.10 -0.98 -14.09
C ILE A 119 2.26 -0.53 -15.00
N ILE A 120 2.80 0.67 -14.78
CA ILE A 120 3.94 1.20 -15.52
C ILE A 120 5.17 0.29 -15.32
N MET A 121 5.49 -0.09 -14.09
CA MET A 121 6.59 -1.01 -13.78
C MET A 121 6.38 -2.39 -14.41
N ASP A 122 5.15 -2.90 -14.40
CA ASP A 122 4.83 -4.16 -15.10
C ASP A 122 5.09 -4.04 -16.61
N ARG A 123 4.74 -2.91 -17.24
CA ARG A 123 5.02 -2.68 -18.67
C ARG A 123 6.51 -2.59 -18.97
N LYS A 124 7.34 -2.11 -18.06
CA LYS A 124 8.81 -2.10 -18.23
C LYS A 124 9.39 -3.53 -18.26
N VAL A 125 8.85 -4.44 -17.43
CA VAL A 125 9.32 -5.83 -17.31
C VAL A 125 8.63 -6.77 -18.29
N ASN A 126 7.33 -6.59 -18.50
CA ASN A 126 6.46 -7.40 -19.34
C ASN A 126 5.84 -6.53 -20.46
N PRO A 127 6.60 -6.24 -21.55
CA PRO A 127 6.10 -5.39 -22.62
C PRO A 127 4.82 -5.93 -23.25
N LYS A 128 3.90 -5.03 -23.58
CA LYS A 128 2.63 -5.35 -24.25
C LYS A 128 2.54 -4.62 -25.57
N GLU A 129 2.25 -5.35 -26.64
CA GLU A 129 2.06 -4.77 -27.97
C GLU A 129 0.98 -3.67 -27.98
N GLY A 130 1.28 -2.56 -28.65
CA GLY A 130 0.40 -1.39 -28.72
C GLY A 130 0.35 -0.52 -27.45
N SER A 131 1.15 -0.84 -26.43
CA SER A 131 1.21 -0.04 -25.20
C SER A 131 1.98 1.28 -25.42
N TYR A 132 1.32 2.40 -25.10
CA TYR A 132 1.98 3.71 -25.11
C TYR A 132 3.12 3.80 -24.09
N THR A 133 2.97 3.16 -22.92
CA THR A 133 4.04 3.08 -21.90
C THR A 133 5.28 2.41 -22.48
N ASN A 134 5.13 1.29 -23.20
CA ASN A 134 6.24 0.61 -23.84
C ASN A 134 6.87 1.46 -24.95
N TYR A 135 6.06 2.17 -25.75
CA TYR A 135 6.57 3.12 -26.72
C TYR A 135 7.46 4.19 -26.07
N LEU A 136 7.11 4.70 -24.91
CA LEU A 136 7.95 5.67 -24.18
C LEU A 136 9.29 5.06 -23.75
N PHE A 137 9.28 3.87 -23.17
CA PHE A 137 10.51 3.15 -22.81
C PHE A 137 11.40 2.83 -24.03
N ASP A 138 10.80 2.40 -25.14
CA ASP A 138 11.51 2.10 -26.39
C ASP A 138 12.17 3.36 -27.03
N LYS A 139 11.62 4.55 -26.74
CA LYS A 139 12.19 5.84 -27.21
C LYS A 139 13.16 6.46 -26.23
N GLU A 140 13.46 5.75 -25.15
CA GLU A 140 14.43 6.11 -24.13
C GLU A 140 14.11 7.43 -23.40
N ILE A 141 15.00 7.82 -22.51
CA ILE A 141 14.81 8.91 -21.55
C ILE A 141 14.52 10.28 -22.21
N ASP A 142 15.11 10.58 -23.37
CA ASP A 142 14.91 11.88 -24.03
C ASP A 142 13.45 12.11 -24.43
N LYS A 143 12.76 11.05 -24.88
CA LYS A 143 11.35 11.14 -25.21
C LYS A 143 10.48 11.33 -23.97
N ILE A 144 10.81 10.65 -22.88
CA ILE A 144 10.11 10.76 -21.58
C ILE A 144 10.28 12.19 -21.05
N LEU A 145 11.51 12.71 -21.02
CA LEU A 145 11.81 14.08 -20.56
C LEU A 145 11.09 15.13 -21.41
N LYS A 146 11.07 14.92 -22.75
CA LYS A 146 10.32 15.80 -23.66
C LYS A 146 8.84 15.87 -23.24
N LYS A 147 8.22 14.72 -23.00
CA LYS A 147 6.80 14.66 -22.57
C LYS A 147 6.59 15.35 -21.21
N CYS A 148 7.44 15.09 -20.22
CA CYS A 148 7.34 15.79 -18.94
C CYS A 148 7.40 17.33 -19.09
N GLY A 149 8.25 17.84 -19.99
CA GLY A 149 8.34 19.28 -20.28
C GLY A 149 7.12 19.82 -21.03
N GLU A 150 6.58 19.07 -21.97
CA GLU A 150 5.35 19.42 -22.70
C GLU A 150 4.19 19.57 -21.72
N GLU A 151 3.89 18.54 -20.93
CA GLU A 151 2.78 18.52 -19.97
C GLU A 151 2.92 19.62 -18.90
N ALA A 152 4.13 19.86 -18.39
CA ALA A 152 4.38 20.95 -17.45
C ALA A 152 4.05 22.32 -18.06
N THR A 153 4.29 22.52 -19.36
CA THR A 153 3.96 23.74 -20.07
C THR A 153 2.44 23.86 -20.29
N GLU A 154 1.79 22.76 -20.65
CA GLU A 154 0.34 22.71 -20.86
C GLU A 154 -0.44 22.97 -19.57
N ILE A 155 0.04 22.50 -18.41
CA ILE A 155 -0.49 22.89 -17.09
C ILE A 155 -0.46 24.43 -16.90
N VAL A 156 0.65 25.08 -17.24
CA VAL A 156 0.78 26.55 -17.09
C VAL A 156 -0.22 27.28 -17.99
N ILE A 157 -0.43 26.78 -19.20
CA ILE A 157 -1.39 27.35 -20.17
C ILE A 157 -2.82 27.13 -19.66
N ALA A 158 -3.18 25.89 -19.35
CA ALA A 158 -4.50 25.51 -18.86
C ALA A 158 -4.89 26.26 -17.58
N ALA A 159 -3.92 26.47 -16.66
CA ALA A 159 -4.17 27.22 -15.43
C ALA A 159 -4.53 28.70 -15.64
N LYS A 160 -4.32 29.26 -16.84
CA LYS A 160 -4.75 30.62 -17.23
C LYS A 160 -6.15 30.65 -17.80
N ASN A 161 -6.70 29.50 -18.18
CA ASN A 161 -8.05 29.39 -18.71
C ASN A 161 -9.05 29.21 -17.56
N PRO A 162 -10.30 29.69 -17.71
CA PRO A 162 -11.33 29.48 -16.69
C PRO A 162 -11.86 28.02 -16.64
N ASP A 163 -11.50 27.18 -17.60
CA ASP A 163 -11.94 25.78 -17.66
C ASP A 163 -11.02 24.91 -16.81
N SER A 164 -11.58 24.42 -15.70
CA SER A 164 -10.85 23.54 -14.78
C SER A 164 -10.71 22.09 -15.30
N GLU A 165 -11.48 21.66 -16.30
CA GLU A 165 -11.39 20.30 -16.83
C GLU A 165 -10.09 20.11 -17.62
N GLU A 166 -9.71 21.08 -18.44
CA GLU A 166 -8.43 21.07 -19.15
C GLU A 166 -7.27 21.00 -18.15
N LEU A 167 -7.28 21.80 -17.10
CA LEU A 167 -6.23 21.78 -16.08
C LEU A 167 -6.12 20.41 -15.37
N LYS A 168 -7.24 19.77 -15.06
CA LYS A 168 -7.22 18.41 -14.47
C LYS A 168 -6.61 17.38 -15.40
N TYR A 169 -6.93 17.49 -16.70
CA TYR A 169 -6.40 16.60 -17.73
C TYR A 169 -4.88 16.73 -17.82
N GLU A 170 -4.36 17.94 -17.96
CA GLU A 170 -2.92 18.20 -18.06
C GLU A 170 -2.14 17.79 -16.79
N ILE A 171 -2.72 17.99 -15.60
CA ILE A 171 -2.12 17.52 -14.35
C ILE A 171 -2.07 15.98 -14.32
N ALA A 172 -3.10 15.29 -14.80
CA ALA A 172 -3.10 13.82 -14.84
C ALA A 172 -2.04 13.28 -15.82
N ASP A 173 -1.92 13.88 -17.00
CA ASP A 173 -0.90 13.51 -17.99
C ASP A 173 0.52 13.79 -17.49
N PHE A 174 0.73 14.92 -16.83
CA PHE A 174 2.00 15.22 -16.19
C PHE A 174 2.37 14.15 -15.13
N LEU A 175 1.45 13.80 -14.23
CA LEU A 175 1.67 12.77 -13.22
C LEU A 175 1.99 11.41 -13.85
N TYR A 176 1.30 11.05 -14.92
CA TYR A 176 1.55 9.82 -15.66
C TYR A 176 2.98 9.81 -16.24
N HIS A 177 3.40 10.85 -16.96
CA HIS A 177 4.73 10.93 -17.55
C HIS A 177 5.84 11.01 -16.49
N MET A 178 5.57 11.66 -15.35
CA MET A 178 6.48 11.64 -14.20
C MET A 178 6.63 10.24 -13.62
N MET A 179 5.57 9.44 -13.53
CA MET A 179 5.67 8.05 -13.09
C MET A 179 6.47 7.18 -14.06
N VAL A 180 6.35 7.42 -15.38
CA VAL A 180 7.19 6.74 -16.38
C VAL A 180 8.66 7.13 -16.20
N LEU A 181 8.96 8.41 -15.97
CA LEU A 181 10.32 8.88 -15.68
C LEU A 181 10.87 8.26 -14.38
N MET A 182 10.06 8.20 -13.33
CA MET A 182 10.44 7.55 -12.08
C MET A 182 10.81 6.08 -12.31
N ALA A 183 9.99 5.35 -13.08
CA ALA A 183 10.25 3.95 -13.43
C ALA A 183 11.53 3.81 -14.27
N GLU A 184 11.82 4.72 -15.18
CA GLU A 184 13.04 4.71 -15.98
C GLU A 184 14.31 4.96 -15.14
N CYS A 185 14.20 5.81 -14.13
CA CYS A 185 15.28 6.15 -13.21
C CYS A 185 15.35 5.27 -11.95
N ASP A 186 14.57 4.20 -11.85
CA ASP A 186 14.48 3.30 -10.69
C ASP A 186 14.15 4.04 -9.37
N ILE A 187 13.31 5.08 -9.44
CA ILE A 187 12.81 5.88 -8.32
C ILE A 187 11.35 5.51 -8.05
N ASP A 188 10.98 5.29 -6.79
CA ASP A 188 9.61 4.98 -6.41
C ASP A 188 8.93 6.11 -5.60
N TRP A 189 7.63 5.96 -5.33
CA TRP A 189 6.87 6.91 -4.52
C TRP A 189 7.39 7.03 -3.08
N SER A 190 8.10 6.02 -2.55
CA SER A 190 8.69 6.09 -1.21
C SER A 190 9.85 7.08 -1.19
N ASP A 191 10.63 7.17 -2.27
CA ASP A 191 11.73 8.12 -2.41
C ASP A 191 11.21 9.55 -2.50
N ILE A 192 10.22 9.78 -3.36
CA ILE A 192 9.61 11.11 -3.53
C ILE A 192 8.94 11.58 -2.23
N THR A 193 8.14 10.72 -1.60
CA THR A 193 7.43 11.11 -0.37
C THR A 193 8.36 11.30 0.81
N LYS A 194 9.49 10.57 0.89
CA LYS A 194 10.53 10.79 1.88
C LYS A 194 11.14 12.18 1.75
N GLU A 195 11.46 12.58 0.51
CA GLU A 195 12.00 13.93 0.26
C GLU A 195 10.98 15.03 0.61
N LEU A 196 9.69 14.82 0.31
CA LEU A 196 8.64 15.76 0.71
C LEU A 196 8.50 15.87 2.24
N VAL A 197 8.65 14.77 2.97
CA VAL A 197 8.64 14.76 4.44
C VAL A 197 9.84 15.53 5.00
N ASN A 198 11.03 15.37 4.40
CA ASN A 198 12.25 16.06 4.84
C ASN A 198 12.18 17.59 4.70
N ARG A 199 11.25 18.11 3.88
CA ARG A 199 11.03 19.55 3.66
C ARG A 199 10.01 20.19 4.60
N ARG A 200 9.42 19.41 5.51
CA ARG A 200 8.47 19.89 6.54
C ARG A 200 9.19 20.31 7.79
#